data_dfda9e0f5989a535ad42bcec5386bcb2
#
_entry.id   dfda9e0f5989a535ad42bcec5386bcb2
#
_cell.length_a   1.000
_cell.length_b   1.000
_cell.length_c   1.000
_cell.angle_alpha   90.00
_cell.angle_beta   90.00
_cell.angle_gamma   90.00
#
_symmetry.space_group_name_H-M   'P 1'
#
loop_
_entity.id
_entity.type
_entity.pdbx_description
1 polymer ?
#
loop_
_entity_poly.entity_id
_entity_poly.type
_entity_poly.pdbx_seq_one_letter_code
_entity_poly.pdbx_strand_id
1 'polypeptide(L)'
;MSKTLSRDIRIILRQFEIAGELTMKSEISLMKEVELRQGCTLITFVFNKAKYYVLIDGNANDDEHYIVEQIQTMEPEVNGKLVRNPLDDSQTTYGMPFKGKDAYLFKLVVEKRRLDIELSNRYPNLSRSTIQKYIKAGHVQVGGVVILQPKKDVLVTDDIAMVPPVPTDFSEREIPIIYIDDNVIVVNKPTGLLTHSKGVMNDEFTVADFFRRYTTFGLETNRPGIVHRLDRDTSGVIIGARNEVTADVLKKQFADRVTKKEYMAVTDGVPKTANAIIDLPIGRNPSAPSTFRVDSNGKAAITTYEVVDSNKSQALIKLWPKTGRTHQLRVHMQYVLAPIAGDRVYNKKKAGRLYLHAHSLEITIPASKRVTFTAPVPAEFTDKFPGYKNV
;
A
#
# COMPACT_ATOMS: atom_id res chain seq x y z
N MET A 1 44.13 -1.44 -31.04
CA MET A 1 44.68 -1.52 -29.67
C MET A 1 46.17 -1.65 -29.74
N SER A 2 46.97 -0.74 -29.15
CA SER A 2 48.40 -0.90 -29.13
C SER A 2 48.80 -2.07 -28.18
N LYS A 3 49.63 -3.01 -28.68
CA LYS A 3 50.14 -4.14 -27.85
C LYS A 3 50.84 -3.62 -26.59
N THR A 4 51.41 -2.43 -26.61
CA THR A 4 52.13 -1.76 -25.55
C THR A 4 51.19 -1.43 -24.40
N LEU A 5 50.05 -0.79 -24.68
CA LEU A 5 49.10 -0.35 -23.63
C LEU A 5 48.44 -1.55 -22.88
N SER A 6 48.12 -2.63 -23.62
CA SER A 6 47.64 -3.88 -23.00
C SER A 6 48.70 -4.49 -22.06
N ARG A 7 49.98 -4.39 -22.41
CA ARG A 7 51.09 -4.85 -21.56
C ARG A 7 51.26 -3.99 -20.31
N ASP A 8 51.12 -2.68 -20.44
CA ASP A 8 51.24 -1.73 -19.34
C ASP A 8 50.13 -1.93 -18.33
N ILE A 9 48.88 -2.09 -18.78
CA ILE A 9 47.73 -2.38 -17.88
C ILE A 9 47.98 -3.70 -17.13
N ARG A 10 48.50 -4.76 -17.80
CA ARG A 10 48.80 -6.02 -17.12
C ARG A 10 49.88 -5.88 -16.05
N ILE A 11 50.90 -5.03 -16.27
CA ILE A 11 51.95 -4.75 -15.30
C ILE A 11 51.33 -4.03 -14.08
N ILE A 12 50.51 -2.99 -14.31
CA ILE A 12 49.80 -2.26 -13.27
C ILE A 12 48.91 -3.20 -12.45
N LEU A 13 48.09 -4.02 -13.10
CA LEU A 13 47.22 -4.97 -12.43
C LEU A 13 47.98 -5.98 -11.56
N ARG A 14 49.15 -6.43 -12.03
CA ARG A 14 50.01 -7.29 -11.20
C ARG A 14 50.54 -6.61 -9.96
N GLN A 15 50.94 -5.34 -10.08
CA GLN A 15 51.42 -4.56 -8.93
C GLN A 15 50.35 -4.36 -7.88
N PHE A 16 49.09 -4.24 -8.28
CA PHE A 16 47.94 -4.11 -7.37
C PHE A 16 47.38 -5.49 -6.92
N GLU A 17 48.16 -6.58 -7.05
CA GLU A 17 47.78 -7.96 -6.64
C GLU A 17 46.48 -8.52 -7.23
N ILE A 18 45.90 -7.86 -8.24
CA ILE A 18 44.81 -8.46 -9.02
C ILE A 18 45.29 -9.72 -9.81
N ALA A 19 46.54 -10.00 -9.74
CA ALA A 19 47.21 -11.05 -10.52
C ALA A 19 46.73 -12.48 -10.21
N GLY A 20 46.20 -12.77 -9.06
CA GLY A 20 45.66 -14.09 -8.71
C GLY A 20 44.47 -14.52 -9.58
N GLU A 21 43.74 -13.58 -10.18
CA GLU A 21 42.63 -13.83 -11.09
C GLU A 21 43.00 -13.65 -12.56
N LEU A 22 44.21 -13.17 -12.88
CA LEU A 22 44.72 -13.03 -14.23
C LEU A 22 45.23 -14.36 -14.74
N THR A 23 44.34 -15.17 -15.30
CA THR A 23 44.77 -16.29 -16.17
C THR A 23 45.16 -15.72 -17.52
N MET A 24 46.01 -16.48 -18.29
CA MET A 24 46.37 -16.10 -19.65
C MET A 24 45.16 -15.91 -20.61
N LYS A 25 43.97 -16.32 -20.19
CA LYS A 25 42.69 -16.22 -20.92
C LYS A 25 41.83 -15.07 -20.49
N SER A 26 42.24 -14.27 -19.49
CA SER A 26 41.40 -13.14 -19.02
C SER A 26 41.37 -12.01 -20.05
N GLU A 27 40.21 -11.70 -20.58
CA GLU A 27 40.01 -10.61 -21.53
C GLU A 27 40.03 -9.25 -20.82
N ILE A 28 41.01 -8.42 -21.23
CA ILE A 28 41.03 -7.01 -20.91
C ILE A 28 40.52 -6.27 -22.12
N SER A 29 39.39 -5.60 -21.99
CA SER A 29 38.88 -4.71 -23.01
C SER A 29 39.30 -3.27 -22.67
N LEU A 30 40.15 -2.70 -23.51
CA LEU A 30 40.52 -1.28 -23.37
C LEU A 30 39.41 -0.41 -23.96
N MET A 31 38.96 0.53 -23.18
CA MET A 31 37.93 1.47 -23.61
C MET A 31 38.52 2.79 -24.06
N LYS A 32 39.42 3.39 -23.28
CA LYS A 32 39.94 4.74 -23.58
C LYS A 32 41.26 5.03 -22.82
N GLU A 33 42.14 5.82 -23.44
CA GLU A 33 43.29 6.48 -22.83
C GLU A 33 43.16 7.97 -23.12
N VAL A 34 43.27 8.81 -22.09
CA VAL A 34 43.11 10.25 -22.22
C VAL A 34 44.18 10.94 -21.39
N GLU A 35 44.90 11.89 -22.00
CA GLU A 35 45.76 12.81 -21.28
C GLU A 35 44.89 13.92 -20.68
N LEU A 36 44.88 14.05 -19.34
CA LEU A 36 44.09 15.02 -18.61
C LEU A 36 44.83 16.39 -18.54
N ARG A 37 46.12 16.30 -18.31
CA ARG A 37 47.04 17.47 -18.24
C ARG A 37 48.46 16.98 -18.54
N GLN A 38 49.39 17.91 -18.72
CA GLN A 38 50.77 17.55 -18.99
C GLN A 38 51.30 16.58 -17.92
N GLY A 39 51.63 15.36 -18.36
CA GLY A 39 52.16 14.30 -17.52
C GLY A 39 51.14 13.45 -16.75
N CYS A 40 49.85 13.75 -16.82
CA CYS A 40 48.80 12.96 -16.18
C CYS A 40 47.97 12.23 -17.23
N THR A 41 47.83 10.91 -17.10
CA THR A 41 47.10 10.06 -18.06
C THR A 41 46.07 9.22 -17.33
N LEU A 42 44.82 9.26 -17.82
CA LEU A 42 43.74 8.38 -17.36
C LEU A 42 43.53 7.25 -18.37
N ILE A 43 43.57 6.02 -17.88
CA ILE A 43 43.29 4.80 -18.66
C ILE A 43 42.03 4.16 -18.09
N THR A 44 41.03 3.97 -18.95
CA THR A 44 39.79 3.26 -18.60
C THR A 44 39.79 1.90 -19.28
N PHE A 45 39.47 0.85 -18.53
CA PHE A 45 39.39 -0.52 -19.07
C PHE A 45 38.36 -1.36 -18.33
N VAL A 46 37.94 -2.46 -18.94
CA VAL A 46 37.06 -3.46 -18.32
C VAL A 46 37.88 -4.76 -18.10
N PHE A 47 37.78 -5.27 -16.88
CA PHE A 47 38.36 -6.52 -16.46
C PHE A 47 37.34 -7.33 -15.65
N ASN A 48 37.11 -8.59 -15.95
CA ASN A 48 36.09 -9.42 -15.28
C ASN A 48 34.72 -8.75 -15.17
N LYS A 49 34.26 -8.10 -16.24
CA LYS A 49 32.98 -7.36 -16.33
C LYS A 49 32.87 -6.13 -15.42
N ALA A 50 33.92 -5.77 -14.69
CA ALA A 50 33.99 -4.53 -13.91
C ALA A 50 34.81 -3.48 -14.65
N LYS A 51 34.42 -2.21 -14.50
CA LYS A 51 35.10 -1.06 -15.09
C LYS A 51 36.12 -0.51 -14.09
N TYR A 52 37.33 -0.29 -14.58
CA TYR A 52 38.46 0.22 -13.80
C TYR A 52 39.03 1.46 -14.45
N TYR A 53 39.60 2.31 -13.63
CA TYR A 53 40.29 3.51 -14.02
C TYR A 53 41.69 3.48 -13.42
N VAL A 54 42.69 3.74 -14.22
CA VAL A 54 44.08 3.96 -13.76
C VAL A 54 44.46 5.39 -14.06
N LEU A 55 44.74 6.14 -13.01
CA LEU A 55 45.39 7.44 -13.13
C LEU A 55 46.89 7.26 -13.02
N ILE A 56 47.65 7.74 -13.98
CA ILE A 56 49.12 7.82 -13.97
C ILE A 56 49.52 9.27 -13.87
N ASP A 57 50.13 9.65 -12.75
CA ASP A 57 50.56 11.03 -12.49
C ASP A 57 51.98 11.10 -11.89
N GLY A 58 52.77 12.07 -12.30
CA GLY A 58 54.07 12.36 -11.74
C GLY A 58 54.06 13.19 -10.45
N ASN A 59 52.91 13.73 -10.05
CA ASN A 59 52.73 14.54 -8.85
C ASN A 59 51.76 13.86 -7.88
N ALA A 60 52.25 13.19 -6.90
CA ALA A 60 51.56 12.33 -5.91
C ALA A 60 50.52 13.00 -4.98
N ASN A 61 50.13 14.25 -5.21
CA ASN A 61 49.28 15.03 -4.29
C ASN A 61 47.88 15.35 -4.84
N ASP A 62 47.41 14.66 -5.87
CA ASP A 62 46.06 14.90 -6.35
C ASP A 62 45.02 14.28 -5.43
N ASP A 63 44.12 15.15 -4.94
CA ASP A 63 42.98 14.81 -4.13
C ASP A 63 42.07 13.79 -4.86
N GLU A 64 41.69 12.73 -4.17
CA GLU A 64 40.74 11.70 -4.68
C GLU A 64 39.48 12.36 -5.26
N HIS A 65 39.06 13.47 -4.68
CA HIS A 65 37.91 14.25 -5.13
C HIS A 65 38.10 14.82 -6.53
N TYR A 66 39.29 15.35 -6.81
CA TYR A 66 39.66 15.88 -8.12
C TYR A 66 39.64 14.80 -9.21
N ILE A 67 40.15 13.61 -8.89
CA ILE A 67 40.19 12.48 -9.85
C ILE A 67 38.76 12.00 -10.18
N VAL A 68 37.90 11.90 -9.16
CA VAL A 68 36.48 11.53 -9.33
C VAL A 68 35.78 12.56 -10.21
N GLU A 69 35.99 13.86 -9.97
CA GLU A 69 35.40 14.93 -10.77
C GLU A 69 35.87 14.90 -12.24
N GLN A 70 37.16 14.62 -12.50
CA GLN A 70 37.68 14.49 -13.83
C GLN A 70 37.08 13.28 -14.58
N ILE A 71 36.93 12.14 -13.90
CA ILE A 71 36.29 10.95 -14.47
C ILE A 71 34.82 11.24 -14.78
N GLN A 72 34.08 11.89 -13.90
CA GLN A 72 32.68 12.25 -14.09
C GLN A 72 32.50 13.27 -15.25
N THR A 73 33.42 14.22 -15.37
CA THR A 73 33.38 15.19 -16.48
C THR A 73 33.62 14.52 -17.84
N MET A 74 34.49 13.52 -17.89
CA MET A 74 34.80 12.80 -19.15
C MET A 74 33.81 11.72 -19.50
N GLU A 75 33.14 11.14 -18.50
CA GLU A 75 32.14 10.13 -18.65
C GLU A 75 30.94 10.46 -17.77
N PRO A 76 30.10 11.43 -18.19
CA PRO A 76 28.95 11.88 -17.36
C PRO A 76 27.91 10.78 -17.11
N GLU A 77 27.99 9.68 -17.87
CA GLU A 77 27.14 8.48 -17.65
C GLU A 77 27.68 7.56 -16.54
N VAL A 78 28.88 7.84 -16.01
CA VAL A 78 29.47 7.06 -14.91
C VAL A 78 28.88 7.51 -13.59
N ASN A 79 27.88 6.81 -13.21
CA ASN A 79 27.18 6.98 -11.95
C ASN A 79 27.53 5.82 -10.99
N GLY A 80 28.50 5.99 -10.12
CA GLY A 80 28.89 4.99 -9.12
C GLY A 80 29.96 5.53 -8.19
N LYS A 81 30.21 4.80 -7.11
CA LYS A 81 31.29 5.11 -6.19
C LYS A 81 32.59 4.55 -6.75
N LEU A 82 33.58 5.41 -6.97
CA LEU A 82 34.94 4.98 -7.26
C LEU A 82 35.60 4.55 -5.96
N VAL A 83 36.06 3.31 -5.90
CA VAL A 83 36.80 2.76 -4.77
C VAL A 83 38.26 2.68 -5.17
N ARG A 84 39.09 3.42 -4.45
CA ARG A 84 40.55 3.41 -4.62
C ARG A 84 41.10 2.10 -4.11
N ASN A 85 42.03 1.50 -4.85
CA ASN A 85 42.68 0.24 -4.57
C ASN A 85 41.74 -0.82 -3.96
N PRO A 86 40.83 -1.41 -4.76
CA PRO A 86 39.75 -2.26 -4.23
C PRO A 86 40.21 -3.58 -3.60
N LEU A 87 41.53 -3.82 -3.50
CA LEU A 87 42.11 -5.07 -3.02
C LEU A 87 42.94 -4.91 -1.76
N ASP A 88 43.13 -3.67 -1.28
CA ASP A 88 43.91 -3.42 -0.09
C ASP A 88 43.03 -2.79 0.99
N ASP A 89 42.75 -3.54 2.07
CA ASP A 89 42.07 -3.03 3.28
C ASP A 89 42.98 -2.10 4.09
N SER A 90 44.28 -2.07 3.81
CA SER A 90 45.19 -1.10 4.39
C SER A 90 45.08 0.22 3.62
N GLN A 91 44.57 1.26 4.24
CA GLN A 91 44.40 2.63 3.72
C GLN A 91 45.74 3.30 3.34
N THR A 92 46.61 2.65 2.60
CA THR A 92 47.83 3.24 2.13
C THR A 92 47.57 4.22 0.99
N THR A 93 47.84 5.48 1.25
CA THR A 93 47.63 6.66 0.39
C THR A 93 48.64 6.77 -0.77
N TYR A 94 49.48 5.77 -0.99
CA TYR A 94 50.55 5.85 -1.97
C TYR A 94 50.17 5.21 -3.29
N GLY A 95 50.46 5.94 -4.36
CA GLY A 95 50.42 5.37 -5.73
C GLY A 95 51.51 4.29 -5.88
N MET A 96 51.28 3.36 -6.79
CA MET A 96 52.30 2.34 -7.16
C MET A 96 53.23 2.92 -8.24
N PRO A 97 54.57 2.80 -8.09
CA PRO A 97 55.49 3.36 -9.05
C PRO A 97 55.34 2.66 -10.42
N PHE A 98 55.11 3.46 -11.45
CA PHE A 98 55.01 2.96 -12.81
C PHE A 98 55.70 3.91 -13.80
N LYS A 99 56.77 3.43 -14.44
CA LYS A 99 57.60 4.19 -15.44
C LYS A 99 58.01 5.59 -14.95
N GLY A 100 58.38 5.69 -13.68
CA GLY A 100 58.86 6.97 -13.08
C GLY A 100 57.75 7.92 -12.66
N LYS A 101 56.49 7.47 -12.65
CA LYS A 101 55.31 8.15 -12.15
C LYS A 101 54.55 7.25 -11.19
N ASP A 102 53.60 7.80 -10.48
CA ASP A 102 52.69 7.03 -9.62
C ASP A 102 51.41 6.64 -10.38
N ALA A 103 50.97 5.39 -10.23
CA ALA A 103 49.73 4.88 -10.76
C ALA A 103 48.73 4.60 -9.64
N TYR A 104 47.53 5.06 -9.81
CA TYR A 104 46.41 4.89 -8.86
C TYR A 104 45.30 4.10 -9.53
N LEU A 105 44.89 3.00 -8.92
CA LEU A 105 43.82 2.15 -9.44
C LEU A 105 42.50 2.42 -8.74
N PHE A 106 41.46 2.65 -9.52
CA PHE A 106 40.09 2.81 -9.03
C PHE A 106 39.19 1.76 -9.69
N LYS A 107 38.28 1.22 -8.90
CA LYS A 107 37.19 0.36 -9.38
C LYS A 107 35.87 1.10 -9.26
N LEU A 108 35.07 1.07 -10.30
CA LEU A 108 33.71 1.54 -10.25
C LEU A 108 32.84 0.51 -9.52
N VAL A 109 32.39 0.83 -8.35
CA VAL A 109 31.42 0.04 -7.60
C VAL A 109 30.04 0.66 -7.83
N VAL A 110 29.19 -0.07 -8.52
CA VAL A 110 27.82 0.35 -8.79
C VAL A 110 26.92 -0.23 -7.72
N GLU A 111 26.35 0.61 -6.90
CA GLU A 111 25.42 0.19 -5.86
C GLU A 111 24.10 -0.26 -6.49
N LYS A 112 23.75 -1.52 -6.25
CA LYS A 112 22.47 -2.09 -6.63
C LYS A 112 21.53 -2.10 -5.43
N ARG A 113 20.30 -1.70 -5.66
CA ARG A 113 19.20 -1.79 -4.69
C ARG A 113 17.96 -2.37 -5.34
N ARG A 114 17.10 -2.94 -4.52
CA ARG A 114 15.77 -3.31 -5.00
C ARG A 114 14.98 -2.07 -5.36
N LEU A 115 14.25 -2.12 -6.45
CA LEU A 115 13.46 -1.01 -6.98
C LEU A 115 12.46 -0.45 -5.94
N ASP A 116 11.80 -1.33 -5.17
CA ASP A 116 10.85 -0.89 -4.13
C ASP A 116 11.52 -0.17 -2.96
N ILE A 117 12.79 -0.47 -2.67
CA ILE A 117 13.58 0.21 -1.64
C ILE A 117 14.08 1.55 -2.19
N GLU A 118 14.65 1.54 -3.39
CA GLU A 118 15.17 2.76 -4.02
C GLU A 118 14.09 3.83 -4.16
N LEU A 119 12.89 3.44 -4.64
CA LEU A 119 11.76 4.35 -4.73
C LEU A 119 11.27 4.84 -3.35
N SER A 120 11.33 3.98 -2.30
CA SER A 120 10.98 4.43 -0.94
C SER A 120 11.92 5.52 -0.42
N ASN A 121 13.19 5.49 -0.82
CA ASN A 121 14.16 6.53 -0.47
C ASN A 121 13.88 7.83 -1.25
N ARG A 122 13.53 7.73 -2.55
CA ARG A 122 13.21 8.89 -3.38
C ARG A 122 11.87 9.55 -3.05
N TYR A 123 10.90 8.76 -2.55
CA TYR A 123 9.53 9.21 -2.23
C TYR A 123 9.15 8.87 -0.77
N PRO A 124 9.75 9.55 0.23
CA PRO A 124 9.56 9.22 1.64
C PRO A 124 8.11 9.40 2.13
N ASN A 125 7.31 10.20 1.44
CA ASN A 125 5.89 10.41 1.74
C ASN A 125 4.99 9.23 1.31
N LEU A 126 5.52 8.26 0.55
CA LEU A 126 4.78 7.08 0.12
C LEU A 126 5.20 5.86 0.91
N SER A 127 4.21 5.07 1.36
CA SER A 127 4.54 3.79 1.98
C SER A 127 5.13 2.82 0.94
N ARG A 128 6.06 1.97 1.39
CA ARG A 128 6.64 0.93 0.52
C ARG A 128 5.58 0.02 -0.12
N SER A 129 4.47 -0.25 0.59
CA SER A 129 3.35 -1.01 0.05
C SER A 129 2.63 -0.29 -1.08
N THR A 130 2.54 1.03 -1.02
CA THR A 130 2.01 1.88 -2.10
C THR A 130 2.92 1.83 -3.32
N ILE A 131 4.22 2.00 -3.12
CA ILE A 131 5.23 1.92 -4.18
C ILE A 131 5.19 0.56 -4.89
N GLN A 132 5.11 -0.54 -4.13
CA GLN A 132 4.98 -1.87 -4.72
C GLN A 132 3.72 -2.03 -5.57
N LYS A 133 2.62 -1.37 -5.21
CA LYS A 133 1.41 -1.35 -6.04
C LYS A 133 1.62 -0.55 -7.33
N TYR A 134 2.26 0.61 -7.25
CA TYR A 134 2.58 1.41 -8.45
C TYR A 134 3.48 0.64 -9.41
N ILE A 135 4.51 -0.04 -8.92
CA ILE A 135 5.38 -0.89 -9.75
C ILE A 135 4.54 -1.99 -10.43
N LYS A 136 3.75 -2.75 -9.67
CA LYS A 136 2.92 -3.84 -10.21
C LYS A 136 1.88 -3.38 -11.21
N ALA A 137 1.39 -2.15 -11.09
CA ALA A 137 0.42 -1.55 -11.99
C ALA A 137 1.06 -0.89 -13.23
N GLY A 138 2.39 -0.92 -13.37
CA GLY A 138 3.08 -0.37 -14.53
C GLY A 138 3.34 1.14 -14.49
N HIS A 139 3.21 1.77 -13.32
CA HIS A 139 3.45 3.21 -13.14
C HIS A 139 4.94 3.55 -12.91
N VAL A 140 5.85 2.60 -13.08
CA VAL A 140 7.29 2.80 -12.88
C VAL A 140 8.06 2.34 -14.11
N GLN A 141 8.98 3.19 -14.57
CA GLN A 141 9.90 2.93 -15.66
C GLN A 141 11.33 3.04 -15.16
N VAL A 142 12.20 2.21 -15.71
CA VAL A 142 13.66 2.28 -15.50
C VAL A 142 14.29 2.33 -16.88
N GLY A 143 15.00 3.43 -17.18
CA GLY A 143 15.55 3.67 -18.52
C GLY A 143 14.48 3.65 -19.62
N GLY A 144 13.28 4.19 -19.36
CA GLY A 144 12.14 4.19 -20.27
C GLY A 144 11.39 2.86 -20.39
N VAL A 145 11.83 1.79 -19.72
CA VAL A 145 11.17 0.47 -19.78
C VAL A 145 10.29 0.27 -18.54
N VAL A 146 9.02 -0.11 -18.75
CA VAL A 146 8.07 -0.40 -17.66
C VAL A 146 8.51 -1.62 -16.87
N ILE A 147 8.60 -1.50 -15.55
CA ILE A 147 8.97 -2.58 -14.65
C ILE A 147 7.76 -2.96 -13.77
N LEU A 148 7.43 -4.25 -13.74
CA LEU A 148 6.31 -4.78 -12.94
C LEU A 148 6.76 -5.52 -11.67
N GLN A 149 8.06 -5.72 -11.49
CA GLN A 149 8.63 -6.51 -10.40
C GLN A 149 9.24 -5.60 -9.31
N PRO A 150 8.60 -5.45 -8.13
CA PRO A 150 9.10 -4.60 -7.05
C PRO A 150 10.48 -5.00 -6.52
N LYS A 151 10.82 -6.27 -6.64
CA LYS A 151 12.09 -6.82 -6.13
C LYS A 151 13.22 -6.79 -7.18
N LYS A 152 12.99 -6.23 -8.37
CA LYS A 152 14.03 -6.10 -9.38
C LYS A 152 15.18 -5.25 -8.83
N ASP A 153 16.41 -5.72 -9.00
CA ASP A 153 17.58 -4.91 -8.68
C ASP A 153 17.79 -3.86 -9.77
N VAL A 154 18.00 -2.65 -9.34
CA VAL A 154 18.29 -1.47 -10.16
C VAL A 154 19.57 -0.82 -9.65
N LEU A 155 20.25 -0.06 -10.48
CA LEU A 155 21.36 0.78 -10.05
C LEU A 155 20.77 2.00 -9.35
N VAL A 156 21.38 2.44 -8.26
CA VAL A 156 20.98 3.67 -7.54
C VAL A 156 20.93 4.88 -8.51
N THR A 157 21.66 4.78 -9.58
CA THR A 157 21.88 5.78 -10.62
C THR A 157 21.01 5.61 -11.85
N ASP A 158 20.21 4.53 -11.92
CA ASP A 158 19.28 4.35 -13.02
C ASP A 158 18.30 5.52 -13.09
N ASP A 159 17.98 5.93 -14.31
CA ASP A 159 16.86 6.83 -14.56
C ASP A 159 15.54 6.09 -14.24
N ILE A 160 15.00 6.39 -13.06
CA ILE A 160 13.76 5.79 -12.57
C ILE A 160 12.68 6.85 -12.55
N ALA A 161 11.73 6.72 -13.45
CA ALA A 161 10.53 7.54 -13.50
C ALA A 161 9.35 6.81 -12.83
N MET A 162 8.63 7.52 -11.96
CA MET A 162 7.37 7.06 -11.39
C MET A 162 6.27 8.07 -11.74
N VAL A 163 5.29 7.63 -12.53
CA VAL A 163 4.12 8.43 -12.89
C VAL A 163 2.94 7.91 -12.07
N PRO A 164 2.55 8.61 -10.98
CA PRO A 164 1.38 8.22 -10.21
C PRO A 164 0.13 8.18 -11.11
N PRO A 165 -0.81 7.26 -10.85
CA PRO A 165 -2.07 7.24 -11.60
C PRO A 165 -2.81 8.57 -11.39
N VAL A 166 -3.44 9.05 -12.46
CA VAL A 166 -4.35 10.20 -12.35
C VAL A 166 -5.53 9.78 -11.48
N PRO A 167 -5.86 10.51 -10.41
CA PRO A 167 -7.03 10.20 -9.59
C PRO A 167 -8.29 10.17 -10.45
N THR A 168 -9.11 9.13 -10.29
CA THR A 168 -10.43 9.08 -10.95
C THR A 168 -11.30 10.17 -10.37
N ASP A 169 -11.91 10.98 -11.24
CA ASP A 169 -12.88 11.99 -10.82
C ASP A 169 -14.24 11.33 -10.52
N PHE A 170 -14.72 11.53 -9.30
CA PHE A 170 -16.01 11.07 -8.81
C PHE A 170 -16.96 12.21 -8.47
N SER A 171 -16.72 13.44 -8.96
CA SER A 171 -17.50 14.64 -8.63
C SER A 171 -19.01 14.48 -8.92
N GLU A 172 -19.35 13.76 -10.01
CA GLU A 172 -20.74 13.51 -10.43
C GLU A 172 -21.43 12.34 -9.69
N ARG A 173 -20.68 11.61 -8.84
CA ARG A 173 -21.27 10.45 -8.15
C ARG A 173 -21.95 10.90 -6.85
N GLU A 174 -23.23 10.51 -6.69
CA GLU A 174 -24.05 10.92 -5.55
C GLU A 174 -24.45 9.74 -4.66
N ILE A 175 -24.65 10.03 -3.36
CA ILE A 175 -25.22 9.12 -2.37
C ILE A 175 -26.39 9.85 -1.71
N PRO A 176 -27.59 9.23 -1.55
CA PRO A 176 -28.71 9.87 -0.93
C PRO A 176 -28.39 10.37 0.51
N ILE A 177 -28.50 11.66 0.72
CA ILE A 177 -28.29 12.30 2.02
C ILE A 177 -29.57 12.18 2.85
N ILE A 178 -29.45 11.65 4.08
CA ILE A 178 -30.53 11.57 5.06
C ILE A 178 -30.58 12.84 5.90
N TYR A 179 -29.40 13.36 6.27
CA TYR A 179 -29.28 14.55 7.10
C TYR A 179 -27.90 15.19 6.91
N ILE A 180 -27.86 16.49 6.97
CA ILE A 180 -26.61 17.26 6.96
C ILE A 180 -26.79 18.55 7.79
N ASP A 181 -25.79 18.86 8.62
CA ASP A 181 -25.62 20.13 9.29
C ASP A 181 -24.16 20.57 9.31
N ASP A 182 -23.77 21.56 10.10
CA ASP A 182 -22.37 22.04 10.16
C ASP A 182 -21.39 21.01 10.74
N ASN A 183 -21.87 19.99 11.44
CA ASN A 183 -21.07 19.04 12.18
C ASN A 183 -21.06 17.64 11.58
N VAL A 184 -22.20 17.19 11.05
CA VAL A 184 -22.35 15.81 10.58
C VAL A 184 -22.96 15.74 9.19
N ILE A 185 -22.67 14.67 8.48
CA ILE A 185 -23.37 14.23 7.28
C ILE A 185 -23.80 12.77 7.45
N VAL A 186 -25.05 12.48 7.16
CA VAL A 186 -25.63 11.14 7.27
C VAL A 186 -26.21 10.75 5.91
N VAL A 187 -25.83 9.58 5.42
CA VAL A 187 -26.25 9.10 4.10
C VAL A 187 -26.86 7.70 4.16
N ASN A 188 -27.69 7.38 3.17
CA ASN A 188 -28.15 6.02 2.92
C ASN A 188 -27.20 5.34 1.93
N LYS A 189 -26.20 4.62 2.44
CA LYS A 189 -25.21 3.93 1.62
C LYS A 189 -25.88 2.84 0.79
N PRO A 190 -25.74 2.82 -0.55
CA PRO A 190 -26.19 1.71 -1.38
C PRO A 190 -25.38 0.44 -1.12
N THR A 191 -25.94 -0.71 -1.47
CA THR A 191 -25.21 -1.99 -1.51
C THR A 191 -24.11 -1.94 -2.57
N GLY A 192 -23.02 -2.70 -2.38
CA GLY A 192 -21.90 -2.75 -3.33
C GLY A 192 -20.89 -1.63 -3.19
N LEU A 193 -21.21 -0.54 -2.47
CA LEU A 193 -20.32 0.61 -2.29
C LEU A 193 -19.39 0.42 -1.08
N LEU A 194 -18.09 0.66 -1.27
CA LEU A 194 -17.13 0.67 -0.17
C LEU A 194 -17.33 1.89 0.75
N THR A 195 -17.10 1.72 2.03
CA THR A 195 -17.03 2.86 2.96
C THR A 195 -15.79 3.72 2.68
N HIS A 196 -14.63 3.10 2.46
CA HIS A 196 -13.38 3.76 2.10
C HIS A 196 -12.46 2.77 1.36
N SER A 197 -11.52 3.27 0.58
CA SER A 197 -10.57 2.46 -0.18
C SER A 197 -9.54 1.76 0.73
N LYS A 198 -8.94 0.67 0.22
CA LYS A 198 -7.84 -0.04 0.87
C LYS A 198 -6.48 0.44 0.37
N GLY A 199 -6.21 1.73 0.37
CA GLY A 199 -4.92 2.29 -0.06
C GLY A 199 -5.09 3.47 -1.01
N VAL A 200 -3.97 3.96 -1.54
CA VAL A 200 -3.91 5.21 -2.32
C VAL A 200 -4.46 5.04 -3.74
N MET A 201 -4.35 3.83 -4.32
CA MET A 201 -4.96 3.55 -5.62
C MET A 201 -6.42 3.17 -5.40
N ASN A 202 -7.31 4.07 -5.75
CA ASN A 202 -8.74 3.85 -5.68
C ASN A 202 -9.38 4.16 -7.04
N ASP A 203 -9.71 3.08 -7.76
CA ASP A 203 -10.39 3.16 -9.06
C ASP A 203 -11.91 3.04 -8.90
N GLU A 204 -12.38 3.04 -7.64
CA GLU A 204 -13.76 2.78 -7.29
C GLU A 204 -14.28 3.84 -6.32
N PHE A 205 -15.43 4.43 -6.66
CA PHE A 205 -16.11 5.39 -5.81
C PHE A 205 -16.45 4.81 -4.43
N THR A 206 -16.24 5.59 -3.37
CA THR A 206 -16.51 5.20 -1.97
C THR A 206 -17.31 6.27 -1.23
N VAL A 207 -17.85 5.91 -0.05
CA VAL A 207 -18.48 6.92 0.84
C VAL A 207 -17.47 8.00 1.26
N ALA A 208 -16.20 7.62 1.44
CA ALA A 208 -15.15 8.58 1.78
C ALA A 208 -14.92 9.61 0.65
N ASP A 209 -14.98 9.19 -0.62
CA ASP A 209 -14.88 10.12 -1.76
C ASP A 209 -16.07 11.08 -1.77
N PHE A 210 -17.27 10.60 -1.46
CA PHE A 210 -18.45 11.43 -1.33
C PHE A 210 -18.31 12.41 -0.15
N PHE A 211 -17.91 11.94 1.04
CA PHE A 211 -17.74 12.79 2.24
C PHE A 211 -16.65 13.83 2.07
N ARG A 212 -15.61 13.59 1.25
CA ARG A 212 -14.54 14.56 0.96
C ARG A 212 -15.06 15.94 0.56
N ARG A 213 -16.21 16.00 -0.10
CA ARG A 213 -16.86 17.26 -0.52
C ARG A 213 -17.46 18.06 0.64
N TYR A 214 -17.70 17.40 1.77
CA TYR A 214 -18.48 17.96 2.90
C TYR A 214 -17.69 18.06 4.20
N THR A 215 -16.45 17.62 4.23
CA THR A 215 -15.64 17.52 5.46
C THR A 215 -14.33 18.26 5.36
N THR A 216 -13.83 18.74 6.47
CA THR A 216 -12.43 19.18 6.64
C THR A 216 -11.59 18.15 7.41
N PHE A 217 -12.24 17.08 7.94
CA PHE A 217 -11.59 16.03 8.71
C PHE A 217 -10.99 14.93 7.82
N GLY A 218 -9.72 14.63 8.02
CA GLY A 218 -9.04 13.46 7.43
C GLY A 218 -8.78 13.57 5.92
N LEU A 219 -8.73 14.77 5.36
CA LEU A 219 -8.51 15.02 3.92
C LEU A 219 -7.20 14.42 3.40
N GLU A 220 -6.16 14.37 4.24
CA GLU A 220 -4.83 13.80 3.91
C GLU A 220 -4.81 12.26 3.97
N THR A 221 -5.96 11.64 4.24
CA THR A 221 -6.08 10.20 4.37
C THR A 221 -7.00 9.63 3.28
N ASN A 222 -7.13 8.31 3.24
CA ASN A 222 -8.15 7.63 2.43
C ASN A 222 -9.50 7.50 3.18
N ARG A 223 -9.72 8.29 4.25
CA ARG A 223 -10.91 8.23 5.12
C ARG A 223 -11.49 9.58 5.47
N PRO A 224 -11.59 10.54 4.52
CA PRO A 224 -12.19 11.84 4.84
C PRO A 224 -13.62 11.66 5.39
N GLY A 225 -13.89 12.28 6.52
CA GLY A 225 -15.19 12.24 7.19
C GLY A 225 -15.55 10.92 7.88
N ILE A 226 -14.78 9.84 7.71
CA ILE A 226 -15.15 8.49 8.16
C ILE A 226 -14.86 8.29 9.66
N VAL A 227 -15.89 8.03 10.46
CA VAL A 227 -15.82 7.72 11.89
C VAL A 227 -16.21 6.27 12.22
N HIS A 228 -16.98 5.61 11.37
CA HIS A 228 -17.30 4.19 11.43
C HIS A 228 -17.44 3.60 10.02
N ARG A 229 -17.77 2.32 9.93
CA ARG A 229 -17.88 1.66 8.62
C ARG A 229 -19.01 0.66 8.56
N LEU A 230 -19.53 0.49 7.34
CA LEU A 230 -20.32 -0.66 6.91
C LEU A 230 -19.49 -1.51 5.93
N ASP A 231 -19.81 -2.79 5.83
CA ASP A 231 -19.23 -3.66 4.80
C ASP A 231 -19.69 -3.19 3.40
N ARG A 232 -18.95 -3.54 2.35
CA ARG A 232 -19.25 -3.18 0.96
C ARG A 232 -20.73 -3.44 0.61
N ASP A 233 -21.17 -4.65 0.86
CA ASP A 233 -22.48 -5.12 0.42
C ASP A 233 -23.61 -4.80 1.42
N THR A 234 -23.30 -4.29 2.61
CA THR A 234 -24.27 -3.79 3.58
C THR A 234 -24.74 -2.40 3.16
N SER A 235 -26.05 -2.21 3.01
CA SER A 235 -26.64 -0.91 2.73
C SER A 235 -27.13 -0.20 4.02
N GLY A 236 -27.52 1.07 3.94
CA GLY A 236 -28.19 1.81 5.00
C GLY A 236 -27.39 2.94 5.63
N VAL A 237 -27.80 3.35 6.83
CA VAL A 237 -27.31 4.55 7.52
C VAL A 237 -25.82 4.49 7.80
N ILE A 238 -25.09 5.49 7.34
CA ILE A 238 -23.72 5.79 7.74
C ILE A 238 -23.59 7.29 8.03
N ILE A 239 -22.94 7.62 9.16
CA ILE A 239 -22.67 9.00 9.58
C ILE A 239 -21.19 9.33 9.38
N GLY A 240 -20.92 10.54 8.92
CA GLY A 240 -19.59 11.13 8.81
C GLY A 240 -19.47 12.41 9.61
N ALA A 241 -18.25 12.74 10.01
CA ALA A 241 -17.91 13.99 10.66
C ALA A 241 -17.48 15.02 9.60
N ARG A 242 -17.93 16.27 9.75
CA ARG A 242 -17.55 17.37 8.87
C ARG A 242 -16.33 18.16 9.37
N ASN A 243 -15.93 17.97 10.64
CA ASN A 243 -14.76 18.60 11.24
C ASN A 243 -14.11 17.67 12.29
N GLU A 244 -12.90 18.00 12.75
CA GLU A 244 -12.09 17.18 13.67
C GLU A 244 -12.78 17.01 15.03
N VAL A 245 -13.30 18.09 15.61
CA VAL A 245 -13.97 18.06 16.92
C VAL A 245 -15.13 17.08 16.91
N THR A 246 -15.94 17.14 15.87
CA THR A 246 -17.08 16.20 15.70
C THR A 246 -16.59 14.77 15.48
N ALA A 247 -15.51 14.59 14.74
CA ALA A 247 -14.94 13.26 14.51
C ALA A 247 -14.56 12.58 15.83
N ASP A 248 -13.92 13.30 16.75
CA ASP A 248 -13.52 12.76 18.04
C ASP A 248 -14.72 12.42 18.93
N VAL A 249 -15.74 13.29 18.96
CA VAL A 249 -17.00 13.05 19.69
C VAL A 249 -17.70 11.78 19.17
N LEU A 250 -17.82 11.63 17.85
CA LEU A 250 -18.49 10.47 17.26
C LEU A 250 -17.66 9.19 17.43
N LYS A 251 -16.36 9.22 17.18
CA LYS A 251 -15.46 8.07 17.39
C LYS A 251 -15.52 7.56 18.82
N LYS A 252 -15.52 8.48 19.80
CA LYS A 252 -15.64 8.13 21.23
C LYS A 252 -16.93 7.38 21.49
N GLN A 253 -18.07 7.84 20.99
CA GLN A 253 -19.36 7.16 21.19
C GLN A 253 -19.40 5.74 20.59
N PHE A 254 -18.77 5.53 19.42
CA PHE A 254 -18.65 4.19 18.86
C PHE A 254 -17.70 3.30 19.68
N ALA A 255 -16.60 3.85 20.21
CA ALA A 255 -15.65 3.13 21.06
C ALA A 255 -16.29 2.75 22.41
N ASP A 256 -17.01 3.66 23.04
CA ASP A 256 -17.71 3.47 24.31
C ASP A 256 -19.00 2.64 24.17
N ARG A 257 -19.41 2.31 22.93
CA ARG A 257 -20.59 1.50 22.59
C ARG A 257 -21.90 2.10 23.09
N VAL A 258 -21.99 3.41 23.19
CA VAL A 258 -23.20 4.13 23.60
C VAL A 258 -24.16 4.43 22.45
N THR A 259 -23.76 4.17 21.23
CA THR A 259 -24.61 4.26 20.03
C THR A 259 -25.56 3.06 19.97
N LYS A 260 -26.84 3.29 19.59
CA LYS A 260 -27.74 2.19 19.26
C LYS A 260 -27.82 2.03 17.76
N LYS A 261 -27.76 0.80 17.31
CA LYS A 261 -27.77 0.41 15.89
C LYS A 261 -28.82 -0.67 15.69
N GLU A 262 -29.70 -0.46 14.73
CA GLU A 262 -30.65 -1.47 14.31
C GLU A 262 -30.42 -1.81 12.85
N TYR A 263 -30.37 -3.10 12.57
CA TYR A 263 -30.26 -3.63 11.21
C TYR A 263 -31.46 -4.48 10.89
N MET A 264 -31.90 -4.41 9.63
CA MET A 264 -32.84 -5.35 9.04
C MET A 264 -32.08 -6.36 8.18
N ALA A 265 -32.46 -7.62 8.27
CA ALA A 265 -31.89 -8.67 7.43
C ALA A 265 -32.94 -9.69 7.02
N VAL A 266 -32.73 -10.31 5.85
CA VAL A 266 -33.42 -11.55 5.48
C VAL A 266 -32.44 -12.69 5.63
N THR A 267 -32.88 -13.78 6.24
CA THR A 267 -32.07 -15.00 6.42
C THR A 267 -32.59 -16.14 5.55
N ASP A 268 -31.67 -17.00 5.10
CA ASP A 268 -32.00 -18.32 4.55
C ASP A 268 -32.07 -19.33 5.71
N GLY A 269 -33.28 -19.79 5.98
CA GLY A 269 -33.65 -20.50 7.19
C GLY A 269 -34.27 -19.57 8.23
N VAL A 270 -35.07 -20.14 9.10
CA VAL A 270 -35.71 -19.49 10.23
C VAL A 270 -34.93 -19.87 11.48
N PRO A 271 -34.46 -18.91 12.31
CA PRO A 271 -33.82 -19.21 13.58
C PRO A 271 -34.72 -20.08 14.47
N LYS A 272 -34.13 -20.99 15.25
CA LYS A 272 -34.90 -21.88 16.15
C LYS A 272 -35.68 -21.13 17.24
N THR A 273 -35.22 -19.97 17.64
CA THR A 273 -35.87 -19.10 18.63
C THR A 273 -36.26 -17.77 17.96
N ALA A 274 -37.44 -17.25 18.29
CA ALA A 274 -37.92 -15.98 17.73
C ALA A 274 -37.04 -14.79 18.14
N ASN A 275 -36.41 -14.84 19.31
CA ASN A 275 -35.47 -13.85 19.78
C ASN A 275 -34.35 -14.50 20.59
N ALA A 276 -33.15 -13.95 20.55
CA ALA A 276 -32.02 -14.40 21.37
C ALA A 276 -30.91 -13.34 21.43
N ILE A 277 -30.01 -13.52 22.39
CA ILE A 277 -28.71 -12.85 22.47
C ILE A 277 -27.64 -13.86 22.08
N ILE A 278 -26.85 -13.49 21.09
CA ILE A 278 -25.66 -14.26 20.67
C ILE A 278 -24.46 -13.54 21.29
N ASP A 279 -23.86 -14.13 22.32
CA ASP A 279 -22.64 -13.64 22.98
C ASP A 279 -21.52 -14.63 22.69
N LEU A 280 -20.90 -14.48 21.52
CA LEU A 280 -19.88 -15.39 21.02
C LEU A 280 -18.73 -14.61 20.40
N PRO A 281 -17.48 -14.84 20.81
CA PRO A 281 -16.33 -14.13 20.30
C PRO A 281 -16.06 -14.48 18.84
N ILE A 282 -15.52 -13.50 18.10
CA ILE A 282 -15.24 -13.62 16.68
C ILE A 282 -13.74 -13.45 16.42
N GLY A 283 -13.15 -14.42 15.74
CA GLY A 283 -11.77 -14.44 15.30
C GLY A 283 -11.64 -14.52 13.78
N ARG A 284 -10.44 -14.23 13.28
CA ARG A 284 -10.10 -14.43 11.85
C ARG A 284 -9.98 -15.94 11.59
N ASN A 285 -10.52 -16.40 10.47
CA ASN A 285 -10.40 -17.82 10.09
C ASN A 285 -8.96 -18.09 9.56
N PRO A 286 -8.17 -18.94 10.22
CA PRO A 286 -6.81 -19.24 9.78
C PRO A 286 -6.74 -19.88 8.38
N SER A 287 -7.72 -20.74 8.07
CA SER A 287 -7.78 -21.46 6.79
C SER A 287 -8.26 -20.58 5.62
N ALA A 288 -8.90 -19.43 5.92
CA ALA A 288 -9.38 -18.47 4.93
C ALA A 288 -9.25 -17.04 5.49
N PRO A 289 -8.07 -16.43 5.48
CA PRO A 289 -7.74 -15.21 6.22
C PRO A 289 -8.59 -13.97 5.87
N SER A 290 -9.31 -13.97 4.75
CA SER A 290 -10.28 -12.93 4.38
C SER A 290 -11.63 -13.07 5.10
N THR A 291 -11.86 -14.18 5.82
CA THR A 291 -13.11 -14.50 6.52
C THR A 291 -12.95 -14.54 8.03
N PHE A 292 -14.09 -14.56 8.74
CA PHE A 292 -14.16 -14.60 10.18
C PHE A 292 -15.06 -15.77 10.62
N ARG A 293 -14.89 -16.23 11.84
CA ARG A 293 -15.71 -17.30 12.45
C ARG A 293 -15.89 -17.04 13.94
N VAL A 294 -16.86 -17.73 14.56
CA VAL A 294 -16.90 -17.85 16.01
C VAL A 294 -15.65 -18.59 16.46
N ASP A 295 -14.91 -18.00 17.40
CA ASP A 295 -13.64 -18.52 17.87
C ASP A 295 -13.42 -18.09 19.31
N SER A 296 -13.19 -19.03 20.22
CA SER A 296 -12.99 -18.76 21.66
C SER A 296 -11.83 -17.78 21.94
N ASN A 297 -10.81 -17.78 21.08
CA ASN A 297 -9.68 -16.85 21.16
C ASN A 297 -9.93 -15.52 20.42
N GLY A 298 -11.15 -15.33 19.91
CA GLY A 298 -11.57 -14.15 19.18
C GLY A 298 -11.86 -12.95 20.09
N LYS A 299 -12.28 -11.85 19.47
CA LYS A 299 -12.71 -10.64 20.19
C LYS A 299 -14.17 -10.77 20.58
N ALA A 300 -14.52 -10.42 21.83
CA ALA A 300 -15.90 -10.43 22.34
C ALA A 300 -16.86 -9.72 21.38
N ALA A 301 -17.97 -10.37 21.06
CA ALA A 301 -18.98 -9.90 20.13
C ALA A 301 -20.38 -10.28 20.63
N ILE A 302 -21.28 -9.30 20.72
CA ILE A 302 -22.64 -9.48 21.22
C ILE A 302 -23.63 -8.93 20.20
N THR A 303 -24.61 -9.75 19.82
CA THR A 303 -25.70 -9.40 18.90
C THR A 303 -27.03 -9.89 19.50
N THR A 304 -28.02 -8.99 19.66
CA THR A 304 -29.39 -9.37 19.90
C THR A 304 -30.12 -9.48 18.56
N TYR A 305 -31.02 -10.42 18.41
CA TYR A 305 -31.90 -10.50 17.24
C TYR A 305 -33.36 -10.82 17.64
N GLU A 306 -34.27 -10.45 16.76
CA GLU A 306 -35.69 -10.77 16.81
C GLU A 306 -36.21 -11.12 15.41
N VAL A 307 -36.96 -12.21 15.30
CA VAL A 307 -37.69 -12.58 14.07
C VAL A 307 -38.97 -11.76 14.01
N VAL A 308 -39.06 -10.91 13.01
CA VAL A 308 -40.21 -9.98 12.81
C VAL A 308 -41.33 -10.68 12.04
N ASP A 309 -40.92 -11.44 10.99
CA ASP A 309 -41.84 -12.21 10.16
C ASP A 309 -41.08 -13.39 9.54
N SER A 310 -41.78 -14.44 9.15
CA SER A 310 -41.14 -15.58 8.52
C SER A 310 -42.08 -16.34 7.59
N ASN A 311 -41.49 -16.99 6.60
CA ASN A 311 -42.13 -17.98 5.77
C ASN A 311 -41.47 -19.35 5.92
N LYS A 312 -41.82 -20.36 5.11
CA LYS A 312 -41.31 -21.72 5.21
C LYS A 312 -39.77 -21.83 5.11
N SER A 313 -39.10 -20.88 4.50
CA SER A 313 -37.68 -20.99 4.14
C SER A 313 -36.82 -19.80 4.52
N GLN A 314 -37.40 -18.67 4.88
CA GLN A 314 -36.72 -17.42 5.15
C GLN A 314 -37.37 -16.70 6.33
N ALA A 315 -36.59 -15.84 7.02
CA ALA A 315 -37.11 -14.95 8.04
C ALA A 315 -36.64 -13.51 7.79
N LEU A 316 -37.51 -12.55 8.10
CA LEU A 316 -37.19 -11.15 8.23
C LEU A 316 -36.84 -10.90 9.70
N ILE A 317 -35.66 -10.39 9.99
CA ILE A 317 -35.13 -10.24 11.33
C ILE A 317 -34.62 -8.82 11.59
N LYS A 318 -34.79 -8.37 12.84
CA LYS A 318 -34.10 -7.21 13.40
C LYS A 318 -32.84 -7.68 14.13
N LEU A 319 -31.77 -6.91 14.05
CA LEU A 319 -30.49 -7.21 14.65
C LEU A 319 -29.95 -5.95 15.37
N TRP A 320 -29.55 -6.10 16.62
CA TRP A 320 -28.96 -5.03 17.43
C TRP A 320 -27.56 -5.43 17.89
N PRO A 321 -26.51 -5.05 17.14
CA PRO A 321 -25.12 -5.33 17.55
C PRO A 321 -24.67 -4.37 18.66
N LYS A 322 -24.38 -4.89 19.85
CA LYS A 322 -23.77 -4.14 20.96
C LYS A 322 -22.28 -3.84 20.67
N THR A 323 -21.61 -4.69 19.92
CA THR A 323 -20.24 -4.56 19.46
C THR A 323 -20.19 -4.31 17.95
N GLY A 324 -19.01 -4.04 17.36
CA GLY A 324 -18.85 -3.78 15.92
C GLY A 324 -17.67 -4.53 15.31
N ARG A 325 -17.64 -5.88 15.42
CA ARG A 325 -16.58 -6.69 14.81
C ARG A 325 -16.82 -6.84 13.31
N THR A 326 -15.74 -7.01 12.57
CA THR A 326 -15.83 -7.26 11.12
C THR A 326 -16.72 -8.48 10.85
N HIS A 327 -17.67 -8.35 9.96
CA HIS A 327 -18.65 -9.37 9.59
C HIS A 327 -19.51 -9.93 10.75
N GLN A 328 -19.59 -9.23 11.88
CA GLN A 328 -20.21 -9.76 13.10
C GLN A 328 -21.60 -10.36 12.88
N LEU A 329 -22.53 -9.58 12.33
CA LEU A 329 -23.91 -10.02 12.10
C LEU A 329 -23.96 -11.24 11.17
N ARG A 330 -23.14 -11.25 10.14
CA ARG A 330 -23.05 -12.30 9.14
C ARG A 330 -22.54 -13.62 9.75
N VAL A 331 -21.49 -13.56 10.57
CA VAL A 331 -20.91 -14.70 11.30
C VAL A 331 -21.88 -15.26 12.36
N HIS A 332 -22.51 -14.37 13.14
CA HIS A 332 -23.46 -14.78 14.18
C HIS A 332 -24.69 -15.45 13.59
N MET A 333 -25.25 -14.90 12.50
CA MET A 333 -26.41 -15.52 11.84
C MET A 333 -26.07 -16.84 11.15
N GLN A 334 -24.87 -16.99 10.61
CA GLN A 334 -24.38 -18.28 10.12
C GLN A 334 -24.29 -19.30 11.27
N TYR A 335 -23.78 -18.89 12.42
CA TYR A 335 -23.61 -19.78 13.60
C TYR A 335 -24.94 -20.34 14.10
N VAL A 336 -26.00 -19.53 14.10
CA VAL A 336 -27.35 -19.97 14.50
C VAL A 336 -28.10 -20.67 13.38
N LEU A 337 -27.41 -21.07 12.32
CA LEU A 337 -27.93 -21.83 11.17
C LEU A 337 -29.01 -21.09 10.35
N ALA A 338 -29.04 -19.77 10.46
CA ALA A 338 -29.89 -18.88 9.66
C ALA A 338 -29.02 -17.81 8.97
N PRO A 339 -28.12 -18.19 8.04
CA PRO A 339 -27.21 -17.24 7.39
C PRO A 339 -27.98 -16.18 6.61
N ILE A 340 -27.42 -14.97 6.53
CA ILE A 340 -28.04 -13.87 5.80
C ILE A 340 -28.15 -14.22 4.30
N ALA A 341 -29.30 -13.99 3.73
CA ALA A 341 -29.58 -14.27 2.32
C ALA A 341 -28.64 -13.44 1.43
N GLY A 342 -28.11 -14.07 0.39
CA GLY A 342 -27.18 -13.44 -0.55
C GLY A 342 -25.77 -13.17 -0.02
N ASP A 343 -25.44 -13.68 1.17
CA ASP A 343 -24.08 -13.59 1.69
C ASP A 343 -23.16 -14.55 0.94
N ARG A 344 -22.30 -14.00 0.07
CA ARG A 344 -21.39 -14.79 -0.78
C ARG A 344 -20.27 -15.49 0.00
N VAL A 345 -20.07 -15.11 1.27
CA VAL A 345 -18.97 -15.63 2.12
C VAL A 345 -19.50 -16.67 3.11
N TYR A 346 -20.63 -16.40 3.74
CA TYR A 346 -21.16 -17.20 4.86
C TYR A 346 -22.42 -17.97 4.52
N ASN A 347 -22.96 -17.84 3.29
CA ASN A 347 -24.11 -18.56 2.81
C ASN A 347 -23.78 -19.27 1.49
N LYS A 348 -24.24 -20.50 1.33
CA LYS A 348 -24.06 -21.28 0.09
C LYS A 348 -25.05 -20.89 -1.00
N LYS A 349 -26.19 -20.30 -0.61
CA LYS A 349 -27.25 -19.88 -1.56
C LYS A 349 -26.90 -18.53 -2.18
N LYS A 350 -27.03 -18.44 -3.49
CA LYS A 350 -26.83 -17.19 -4.23
C LYS A 350 -28.10 -16.36 -4.25
N ALA A 351 -27.97 -15.05 -4.11
CA ALA A 351 -29.05 -14.08 -4.34
C ALA A 351 -28.46 -12.82 -4.99
N GLY A 352 -29.30 -11.91 -5.45
CA GLY A 352 -28.88 -10.72 -6.18
C GLY A 352 -28.00 -9.77 -5.37
N ARG A 353 -28.22 -9.72 -4.03
CA ARG A 353 -27.45 -8.87 -3.09
C ARG A 353 -27.35 -9.51 -1.71
N LEU A 354 -26.51 -8.93 -0.85
CA LEU A 354 -26.54 -9.21 0.60
C LEU A 354 -27.78 -8.53 1.21
N TYR A 355 -28.68 -9.31 1.81
CA TYR A 355 -29.89 -8.81 2.46
C TYR A 355 -29.60 -8.39 3.92
N LEU A 356 -28.71 -7.39 4.08
CA LEU A 356 -28.35 -6.76 5.34
C LEU A 356 -28.36 -5.24 5.16
N HIS A 357 -29.18 -4.57 5.97
CA HIS A 357 -29.42 -3.15 5.88
C HIS A 357 -29.32 -2.49 7.27
N ALA A 358 -28.45 -1.49 7.42
CA ALA A 358 -28.36 -0.66 8.60
C ALA A 358 -29.56 0.31 8.61
N HIS A 359 -30.65 -0.11 9.26
CA HIS A 359 -31.93 0.58 9.24
C HIS A 359 -31.88 1.87 10.03
N SER A 360 -31.37 1.82 11.29
CA SER A 360 -31.28 3.03 12.12
C SER A 360 -29.99 3.14 12.92
N LEU A 361 -29.62 4.37 13.21
CA LEU A 361 -28.50 4.75 14.07
C LEU A 361 -28.97 5.85 15.03
N GLU A 362 -28.96 5.55 16.33
CA GLU A 362 -29.19 6.54 17.40
C GLU A 362 -27.84 6.94 18.00
N ILE A 363 -27.53 8.24 17.95
CA ILE A 363 -26.24 8.81 18.35
C ILE A 363 -26.42 10.24 18.83
N THR A 364 -25.54 10.75 19.69
CA THR A 364 -25.53 12.16 20.11
C THR A 364 -24.66 12.95 19.13
N ILE A 365 -25.23 13.96 18.48
CA ILE A 365 -24.49 14.89 17.63
C ILE A 365 -24.10 16.14 18.43
N PRO A 366 -23.12 16.95 18.00
CA PRO A 366 -22.82 18.24 18.64
C PRO A 366 -24.08 19.09 18.87
N ALA A 367 -24.05 19.95 19.86
CA ALA A 367 -25.22 20.61 20.51
C ALA A 367 -26.05 19.66 21.40
N SER A 368 -25.47 18.53 21.81
CA SER A 368 -25.98 17.61 22.85
C SER A 368 -27.35 16.98 22.58
N LYS A 369 -27.73 16.92 21.32
CA LYS A 369 -28.99 16.30 20.93
C LYS A 369 -28.79 14.84 20.56
N ARG A 370 -29.50 13.94 21.26
CA ARG A 370 -29.58 12.54 20.85
C ARG A 370 -30.62 12.40 19.75
N VAL A 371 -30.16 11.86 18.58
CA VAL A 371 -30.97 11.78 17.37
C VAL A 371 -30.91 10.36 16.81
N THR A 372 -32.03 9.91 16.26
CA THR A 372 -32.11 8.65 15.49
C THR A 372 -32.24 9.00 14.03
N PHE A 373 -31.24 8.55 13.24
CA PHE A 373 -31.26 8.62 11.79
C PHE A 373 -31.75 7.29 11.23
N THR A 374 -32.63 7.32 10.24
CA THR A 374 -33.27 6.13 9.67
C THR A 374 -33.13 6.12 8.17
N ALA A 375 -32.73 4.99 7.61
CA ALA A 375 -32.80 4.69 6.18
C ALA A 375 -33.99 3.75 5.92
N PRO A 376 -34.85 4.02 4.93
CA PRO A 376 -35.97 3.16 4.63
C PRO A 376 -35.50 1.74 4.28
N VAL A 377 -36.19 0.73 4.79
CA VAL A 377 -35.90 -0.69 4.47
C VAL A 377 -36.20 -0.88 2.98
N PRO A 378 -35.28 -1.42 2.19
CA PRO A 378 -35.55 -1.66 0.77
C PRO A 378 -36.72 -2.64 0.57
N ALA A 379 -37.63 -2.33 -0.36
CA ALA A 379 -38.83 -3.11 -0.62
C ALA A 379 -38.55 -4.61 -0.85
N GLU A 380 -37.45 -4.93 -1.51
CA GLU A 380 -37.00 -6.30 -1.75
C GLU A 380 -36.75 -7.13 -0.47
N PHE A 381 -36.63 -6.50 0.69
CA PHE A 381 -36.53 -7.18 1.99
C PHE A 381 -37.94 -7.59 2.52
N THR A 382 -38.93 -6.80 2.21
CA THR A 382 -40.29 -6.92 2.79
C THR A 382 -41.30 -7.58 1.87
N ASP A 383 -41.08 -7.58 0.54
CA ASP A 383 -42.00 -8.12 -0.47
C ASP A 383 -42.42 -9.58 -0.22
N LYS A 384 -41.54 -10.35 0.47
CA LYS A 384 -41.80 -11.76 0.81
C LYS A 384 -42.44 -11.98 2.17
N PHE A 385 -42.69 -10.89 2.90
CA PHE A 385 -43.16 -10.90 4.27
C PHE A 385 -44.35 -9.96 4.45
N PRO A 386 -45.53 -10.36 3.97
CA PRO A 386 -46.72 -9.49 3.95
C PRO A 386 -47.25 -9.14 5.34
N GLY A 387 -46.82 -9.86 6.39
CA GLY A 387 -47.14 -9.54 7.78
C GLY A 387 -46.35 -8.36 8.33
N TYR A 388 -45.27 -7.96 7.68
CA TYR A 388 -44.45 -6.81 8.08
C TYR A 388 -45.07 -5.50 7.60
N LYS A 389 -45.52 -4.67 8.49
CA LYS A 389 -45.89 -3.29 8.21
C LYS A 389 -44.72 -2.38 8.50
N ASN A 390 -44.22 -1.68 7.46
CA ASN A 390 -43.24 -0.60 7.66
C ASN A 390 -43.92 0.50 8.52
N VAL A 391 -43.54 0.62 9.78
CA VAL A 391 -44.03 1.68 10.70
C VAL A 391 -43.09 2.86 10.57
#